data_96b160539f812f13ee28b9014ac64aac
#
_entry.id   96b160539f812f13ee28b9014ac64aac
#
_cell.length_a   1.000
_cell.length_b   1.000
_cell.length_c   1.000
_cell.angle_alpha   90.00
_cell.angle_beta   90.00
_cell.angle_gamma   90.00
#
_symmetry.space_group_name_H-M   'P 1'
#
loop_
_entity.id
_entity.type
_entity.pdbx_description
1 polymer ?
#
loop_
_entity_poly.entity_id
_entity_poly.type
_entity_poly.pdbx_seq_one_letter_code
_entity_poly.pdbx_strand_id
1 'polypeptide(L)'
;MSENQKVEQAWETPSLDEIPKISRMHVDAMEQSDDDAVWVQAGMHHVLLRVVRRRSGGEQKVALPFWRDPDGNRVVVASFAGAPQHPAWYLNLQDRTANPEVLCRLQGGRRFWSKAEILDGLDYTRTWAGLTADRAWYTDYQAKTARRIPLVRLPETRAA
;
A
#
# COMPACT_ATOMS: atom_id res chain seq x y z
N MET A 1 -8.93 17.26 6.40
CA MET A 1 -8.40 17.37 5.04
C MET A 1 -8.92 16.23 4.19
N SER A 2 -9.43 16.53 3.01
CA SER A 2 -9.89 15.49 2.10
C SER A 2 -8.72 14.74 1.48
N GLU A 3 -8.89 13.44 1.27
CA GLU A 3 -7.88 12.59 0.65
C GLU A 3 -7.88 12.81 -0.87
N ASN A 4 -6.70 12.93 -1.44
CA ASN A 4 -6.55 13.09 -2.87
C ASN A 4 -6.69 11.73 -3.57
N GLN A 5 -7.76 11.58 -4.36
CA GLN A 5 -7.95 10.39 -5.19
C GLN A 5 -7.13 10.50 -6.48
N LYS A 6 -7.31 11.61 -7.20
CA LYS A 6 -6.60 11.85 -8.45
C LYS A 6 -5.31 12.58 -8.18
N VAL A 7 -4.20 11.96 -8.56
CA VAL A 7 -2.85 12.52 -8.39
C VAL A 7 -2.08 12.30 -9.69
N GLU A 8 -1.31 13.32 -10.10
CA GLU A 8 -0.38 13.19 -11.21
C GLU A 8 1.03 13.00 -10.66
N GLN A 9 1.81 12.16 -11.32
CA GLN A 9 3.18 11.90 -10.88
C GLN A 9 4.05 13.14 -11.08
N ALA A 10 4.52 13.72 -9.97
CA ALA A 10 5.39 14.88 -9.95
C ALA A 10 6.79 14.55 -9.41
N TRP A 11 7.12 13.27 -9.27
CA TRP A 11 8.38 12.79 -8.73
C TRP A 11 9.04 11.81 -9.70
N GLU A 12 10.33 11.64 -9.54
CA GLU A 12 11.07 10.59 -10.27
C GLU A 12 10.94 9.27 -9.52
N THR A 13 10.73 8.18 -10.26
CA THR A 13 10.69 6.84 -9.67
C THR A 13 12.07 6.51 -9.11
N PRO A 14 12.18 6.21 -7.79
CA PRO A 14 13.44 5.84 -7.21
C PRO A 14 13.93 4.48 -7.74
N SER A 15 15.23 4.23 -7.60
CA SER A 15 15.79 2.92 -7.94
C SER A 15 15.27 1.85 -6.98
N LEU A 16 15.29 0.60 -7.42
CA LEU A 16 14.79 -0.53 -6.60
C LEU A 16 15.56 -0.66 -5.28
N ASP A 17 16.85 -0.34 -5.26
CA ASP A 17 17.68 -0.37 -4.05
C ASP A 17 17.28 0.70 -3.04
N GLU A 18 16.78 1.83 -3.52
CA GLU A 18 16.38 2.96 -2.67
C GLU A 18 15.02 2.76 -2.03
N ILE A 19 14.10 2.05 -2.70
CA ILE A 19 12.71 1.91 -2.23
C ILE A 19 12.61 1.38 -0.78
N PRO A 20 13.29 0.27 -0.39
CA PRO A 20 13.22 -0.19 0.99
C PRO A 20 13.77 0.81 2.01
N LYS A 21 14.81 1.55 1.65
CA LYS A 21 15.41 2.58 2.52
C LYS A 21 14.46 3.75 2.73
N ILE A 22 13.83 4.23 1.63
CA ILE A 22 12.84 5.30 1.67
C ILE A 22 11.66 4.88 2.54
N SER A 23 11.17 3.65 2.37
CA SER A 23 10.06 3.13 3.18
C SER A 23 10.41 3.08 4.66
N ARG A 24 11.59 2.59 5.03
CA ARG A 24 12.01 2.57 6.44
C ARG A 24 12.08 3.96 7.06
N MET A 25 12.64 4.93 6.33
CA MET A 25 12.70 6.32 6.80
C MET A 25 11.30 6.90 6.96
N HIS A 26 10.40 6.60 6.02
CA HIS A 26 9.01 7.06 6.09
C HIS A 26 8.27 6.44 7.29
N VAL A 27 8.43 5.14 7.50
CA VAL A 27 7.85 4.45 8.68
C VAL A 27 8.33 5.09 9.98
N ASP A 28 9.64 5.33 10.11
CA ASP A 28 10.19 5.96 11.31
C ASP A 28 9.58 7.35 11.56
N ALA A 29 9.42 8.14 10.50
CA ALA A 29 8.80 9.46 10.60
C ALA A 29 7.31 9.35 11.00
N MET A 30 6.58 8.41 10.43
CA MET A 30 5.17 8.19 10.74
C MET A 30 4.96 7.76 12.21
N GLU A 31 5.88 7.00 12.76
CA GLU A 31 5.82 6.58 14.16
C GLU A 31 6.09 7.73 15.14
N GLN A 32 6.75 8.79 14.68
CA GLN A 32 7.15 9.92 15.51
C GLN A 32 6.27 11.16 15.34
N SER A 33 5.48 11.25 14.28
CA SER A 33 4.73 12.46 13.96
C SER A 33 3.41 12.14 13.27
N ASP A 34 2.39 12.94 13.56
CA ASP A 34 1.10 12.92 12.88
C ASP A 34 0.95 14.05 11.86
N ASP A 35 2.03 14.76 11.55
CA ASP A 35 1.99 15.90 10.63
C ASP A 35 1.64 15.47 9.20
N ASP A 36 0.88 16.30 8.49
CA ASP A 36 0.55 16.08 7.08
C ASP A 36 1.81 15.90 6.23
N ALA A 37 2.88 16.63 6.53
CA ALA A 37 4.14 16.52 5.80
C ALA A 37 4.72 15.10 5.82
N VAL A 38 4.36 14.30 6.83
CA VAL A 38 4.81 12.91 6.99
C VAL A 38 3.80 11.93 6.39
N TRP A 39 2.50 12.15 6.64
CA TRP A 39 1.45 11.20 6.27
C TRP A 39 0.88 11.42 4.88
N VAL A 40 1.13 12.59 4.27
CA VAL A 40 0.73 12.91 2.90
C VAL A 40 1.98 13.14 2.07
N GLN A 41 2.46 12.10 1.40
CA GLN A 41 3.65 12.15 0.57
C GLN A 41 3.26 12.05 -0.90
N ALA A 42 3.92 12.85 -1.73
CA ALA A 42 3.64 12.86 -3.18
C ALA A 42 2.15 13.15 -3.48
N GLY A 43 1.48 13.91 -2.61
CA GLY A 43 0.06 14.22 -2.73
C GLY A 43 -0.90 13.13 -2.30
N MET A 44 -0.40 12.01 -1.79
CA MET A 44 -1.21 10.84 -1.42
C MET A 44 -1.20 10.60 0.08
N HIS A 45 -2.36 10.28 0.64
CA HIS A 45 -2.44 9.81 2.02
C HIS A 45 -1.90 8.39 2.11
N HIS A 46 -1.19 8.10 3.21
CA HIS A 46 -0.54 6.82 3.45
C HIS A 46 -1.15 6.09 4.63
N VAL A 47 -1.05 4.78 4.60
CA VAL A 47 -1.32 3.88 5.71
C VAL A 47 0.00 3.24 6.14
N LEU A 48 0.18 3.09 7.45
CA LEU A 48 1.29 2.30 7.98
C LEU A 48 0.78 0.89 8.22
N LEU A 49 1.26 -0.03 7.40
CA LEU A 49 0.86 -1.44 7.41
C LEU A 49 1.88 -2.26 8.17
N ARG A 50 1.41 -3.09 9.11
CA ARG A 50 2.24 -4.08 9.81
C ARG A 50 1.80 -5.48 9.43
N VAL A 51 2.77 -6.27 8.96
CA VAL A 51 2.58 -7.69 8.64
C VAL A 51 3.60 -8.52 9.42
N VAL A 52 3.28 -9.81 9.60
CA VAL A 52 4.20 -10.78 10.20
C VAL A 52 5.02 -11.40 9.07
N ARG A 53 6.33 -11.43 9.25
CA ARG A 53 7.24 -12.03 8.27
C ARG A 53 7.00 -13.55 8.21
N ARG A 54 6.78 -14.05 7.01
CA ARG A 54 6.42 -15.46 6.76
C ARG A 54 7.50 -16.46 7.19
N ARG A 55 8.77 -16.01 7.23
CA ARG A 55 9.90 -16.89 7.57
C ARG A 55 10.36 -16.73 9.01
N SER A 56 10.57 -15.49 9.47
CA SER A 56 11.13 -15.23 10.80
C SER A 56 10.07 -15.10 11.90
N GLY A 57 8.81 -14.80 11.54
CA GLY A 57 7.77 -14.46 12.51
C GLY A 57 7.89 -13.05 13.09
N GLY A 58 8.90 -12.28 12.70
CA GLY A 58 9.08 -10.90 13.15
C GLY A 58 8.13 -9.93 12.46
N GLU A 59 8.10 -8.69 12.93
CA GLU A 59 7.29 -7.63 12.33
C GLU A 59 7.96 -7.03 11.11
N GLN A 60 7.17 -6.73 10.09
CA GLN A 60 7.57 -5.84 9.01
C GLN A 60 6.56 -4.70 8.91
N LYS A 61 7.05 -3.48 8.91
CA LYS A 61 6.24 -2.27 8.72
C LYS A 61 6.56 -1.64 7.38
N VAL A 62 5.54 -1.14 6.71
CA VAL A 62 5.69 -0.48 5.42
C VAL A 62 4.72 0.69 5.32
N ALA A 63 5.18 1.79 4.73
CA ALA A 63 4.37 2.95 4.44
C ALA A 63 3.86 2.83 3.00
N LEU A 64 2.55 2.85 2.81
CA LEU A 64 1.95 2.66 1.51
C LEU A 64 0.94 3.78 1.22
N PRO A 65 1.01 4.41 0.04
CA PRO A 65 -0.08 5.28 -0.39
C PRO A 65 -1.33 4.44 -0.64
N PHE A 66 -2.48 4.99 -0.32
CA PHE A 66 -3.74 4.31 -0.60
C PHE A 66 -4.64 5.14 -1.49
N TRP A 67 -5.52 4.46 -2.17
CA TRP A 67 -6.59 5.01 -3.00
C TRP A 67 -7.90 4.41 -2.49
N ARG A 68 -9.00 5.19 -2.53
CA ARG A 68 -10.30 4.70 -2.10
C ARG A 68 -11.07 4.14 -3.27
N ASP A 69 -11.62 2.93 -3.12
CA ASP A 69 -12.54 2.38 -4.10
C ASP A 69 -13.95 3.02 -3.96
N PRO A 70 -14.90 2.72 -4.87
CA PRO A 70 -16.24 3.30 -4.79
C PRO A 70 -16.99 3.03 -3.49
N ASP A 71 -16.66 1.94 -2.78
CA ASP A 71 -17.26 1.61 -1.49
C ASP A 71 -16.53 2.28 -0.31
N GLY A 72 -15.51 3.07 -0.59
CA GLY A 72 -14.74 3.79 0.41
C GLY A 72 -13.62 2.99 1.07
N ASN A 73 -13.37 1.76 0.63
CA ASN A 73 -12.28 0.95 1.15
C ASN A 73 -10.93 1.46 0.64
N ARG A 74 -9.92 1.37 1.48
CA ARG A 74 -8.54 1.67 1.08
C ARG A 74 -7.98 0.53 0.25
N VAL A 75 -7.36 0.89 -0.86
CA VAL A 75 -6.68 -0.04 -1.76
C VAL A 75 -5.21 0.36 -1.82
N VAL A 76 -4.33 -0.61 -1.61
CA VAL A 76 -2.89 -0.42 -1.75
C VAL A 76 -2.37 -1.29 -2.89
N VAL A 77 -1.25 -0.89 -3.48
CA VAL A 77 -0.76 -1.46 -4.73
C VAL A 77 0.61 -2.07 -4.50
N ALA A 78 0.76 -3.36 -4.80
CA ALA A 78 2.04 -4.07 -4.66
C ALA A 78 2.89 -3.90 -5.93
N SER A 79 3.14 -2.64 -6.31
CA SER A 79 3.79 -2.32 -7.58
C SER A 79 5.31 -2.49 -7.55
N PHE A 80 5.95 -2.17 -6.45
CA PHE A 80 7.41 -2.12 -6.33
C PHE A 80 8.06 -1.46 -7.56
N ALA A 81 7.46 -0.32 -7.98
CA ALA A 81 7.89 0.47 -9.15
C ALA A 81 7.99 -0.36 -10.46
N GLY A 82 7.21 -1.43 -10.58
CA GLY A 82 7.25 -2.30 -11.76
C GLY A 82 8.38 -3.31 -11.76
N ALA A 83 9.00 -3.59 -10.61
CA ALA A 83 10.01 -4.63 -10.49
C ALA A 83 9.46 -6.01 -10.90
N PRO A 84 10.34 -6.92 -11.37
CA PRO A 84 9.89 -8.26 -11.77
C PRO A 84 9.43 -9.12 -10.59
N GLN A 85 9.85 -8.81 -9.36
CA GLN A 85 9.43 -9.50 -8.16
C GLN A 85 8.39 -8.69 -7.37
N HIS A 86 7.55 -9.39 -6.60
CA HIS A 86 6.65 -8.75 -5.66
C HIS A 86 7.43 -8.12 -4.49
N PRO A 87 6.92 -7.04 -3.90
CA PRO A 87 7.52 -6.50 -2.68
C PRO A 87 7.37 -7.48 -1.51
N ALA A 88 8.33 -7.44 -0.58
CA ALA A 88 8.37 -8.37 0.55
C ALA A 88 7.10 -8.33 1.39
N TRP A 89 6.53 -7.13 1.62
CA TRP A 89 5.31 -7.02 2.43
C TRP A 89 4.14 -7.79 1.82
N TYR A 90 4.04 -7.82 0.50
CA TYR A 90 2.97 -8.55 -0.19
C TYR A 90 3.18 -10.06 -0.05
N LEU A 91 4.41 -10.53 -0.23
CA LEU A 91 4.73 -11.95 -0.04
C LEU A 91 4.42 -12.40 1.40
N ASN A 92 4.69 -11.56 2.38
CA ASN A 92 4.34 -11.84 3.77
C ASN A 92 2.83 -11.85 3.99
N LEU A 93 2.11 -10.87 3.42
CA LEU A 93 0.66 -10.76 3.53
C LEU A 93 -0.05 -11.98 2.91
N GLN A 94 0.50 -12.54 1.84
CA GLN A 94 -0.04 -13.73 1.20
C GLN A 94 -0.05 -14.96 2.12
N ASP A 95 0.84 -15.01 3.10
CA ASP A 95 0.85 -16.07 4.11
C ASP A 95 -0.26 -15.82 5.12
N ARG A 96 -1.44 -16.39 4.85
CA ARG A 96 -2.65 -16.18 5.66
C ARG A 96 -2.59 -16.87 7.01
N THR A 97 -1.71 -17.84 7.18
CA THR A 97 -1.47 -18.47 8.48
C THR A 97 -0.74 -17.48 9.39
N ALA A 98 0.27 -16.81 8.88
CA ALA A 98 0.99 -15.77 9.62
C ALA A 98 0.18 -14.48 9.73
N ASN A 99 -0.62 -14.15 8.71
CA ASN A 99 -1.36 -12.90 8.60
C ASN A 99 -2.85 -13.13 8.31
N PRO A 100 -3.62 -13.74 9.24
CA PRO A 100 -5.06 -13.83 9.08
C PRO A 100 -5.71 -12.46 9.08
N GLU A 101 -5.13 -11.53 9.82
CA GLU A 101 -5.43 -10.10 9.81
C GLU A 101 -4.12 -9.33 9.80
N VAL A 102 -4.14 -8.12 9.27
CA VAL A 102 -2.99 -7.20 9.28
C VAL A 102 -3.36 -5.93 10.04
N LEU A 103 -2.38 -5.31 10.66
CA LEU A 103 -2.61 -4.08 11.43
C LEU A 103 -2.34 -2.87 10.57
N CYS A 104 -3.32 -1.97 10.52
CA CYS A 104 -3.24 -0.71 9.78
C CYS A 104 -3.29 0.46 10.78
N ARG A 105 -2.36 1.39 10.64
CA ARG A 105 -2.36 2.64 11.40
C ARG A 105 -2.58 3.81 10.45
N LEU A 106 -3.45 4.73 10.86
CA LEU A 106 -3.76 5.95 10.13
C LEU A 106 -3.15 7.16 10.82
N GLN A 107 -3.08 8.26 10.09
CA GLN A 107 -2.72 9.56 10.67
C GLN A 107 -3.65 9.87 11.84
N GLY A 108 -3.10 10.43 12.91
CA GLY A 108 -3.85 10.69 14.14
C GLY A 108 -3.86 9.53 15.13
N GLY A 109 -3.19 8.42 14.81
CA GLY A 109 -2.99 7.30 15.72
C GLY A 109 -4.09 6.25 15.72
N ARG A 110 -5.19 6.44 14.98
CA ARG A 110 -6.25 5.42 14.88
C ARG A 110 -5.72 4.18 14.18
N ARG A 111 -6.01 3.01 14.72
CA ARG A 111 -5.59 1.73 14.19
C ARG A 111 -6.78 0.80 14.00
N PHE A 112 -6.67 -0.09 13.04
CA PHE A 112 -7.66 -1.13 12.83
C PHE A 112 -6.99 -2.41 12.32
N TRP A 113 -7.64 -3.55 12.60
CA TRP A 113 -7.30 -4.81 12.01
C TRP A 113 -8.06 -4.99 10.70
N SER A 114 -7.38 -5.50 9.70
CA SER A 114 -7.96 -5.76 8.39
C SER A 114 -7.77 -7.21 7.99
N LYS A 115 -8.87 -7.86 7.58
CA LYS A 115 -8.79 -9.08 6.78
C LYS A 115 -8.54 -8.66 5.34
N ALA A 116 -7.27 -8.42 5.01
CA ALA A 116 -6.87 -7.90 3.72
C ALA A 116 -7.36 -8.81 2.59
N GLU A 117 -7.86 -8.18 1.51
CA GLU A 117 -8.38 -8.89 0.34
C GLU A 117 -7.44 -8.70 -0.84
N ILE A 118 -6.90 -9.78 -1.35
CA ILE A 118 -6.11 -9.77 -2.58
C ILE A 118 -7.11 -9.90 -3.73
N LEU A 119 -7.20 -8.86 -4.56
CA LEU A 119 -8.24 -8.78 -5.58
C LEU A 119 -7.93 -9.68 -6.78
N ASP A 120 -8.98 -10.25 -7.37
CA ASP A 120 -8.90 -11.04 -8.58
C ASP A 120 -10.16 -10.86 -9.44
N GLY A 121 -10.18 -11.48 -10.62
CA GLY A 121 -11.32 -11.49 -11.51
C GLY A 121 -11.82 -10.09 -11.86
N LEU A 122 -13.14 -9.93 -11.93
CA LEU A 122 -13.79 -8.67 -12.28
C LEU A 122 -13.53 -7.58 -11.22
N ASP A 123 -13.45 -7.95 -9.96
CA ASP A 123 -13.15 -6.99 -8.88
C ASP A 123 -11.78 -6.35 -9.12
N TYR A 124 -10.78 -7.15 -9.46
CA TYR A 124 -9.47 -6.65 -9.83
C TYR A 124 -9.55 -5.72 -11.06
N THR A 125 -10.19 -6.17 -12.12
CA THR A 125 -10.26 -5.42 -13.37
C THR A 125 -10.92 -4.06 -13.19
N ARG A 126 -12.03 -4.01 -12.47
CA ARG A 126 -12.75 -2.76 -12.19
C ARG A 126 -11.95 -1.83 -11.29
N THR A 127 -11.34 -2.40 -10.26
CA THR A 127 -10.52 -1.61 -9.32
C THR A 127 -9.28 -1.05 -10.01
N TRP A 128 -8.60 -1.85 -10.83
CA TRP A 128 -7.46 -1.39 -11.61
C TRP A 128 -7.84 -0.25 -12.56
N ALA A 129 -8.98 -0.36 -13.24
CA ALA A 129 -9.45 0.69 -14.13
C ALA A 129 -9.70 2.00 -13.38
N GLY A 130 -10.36 1.96 -12.23
CA GLY A 130 -10.61 3.14 -11.41
C GLY A 130 -9.32 3.75 -10.86
N LEU A 131 -8.43 2.90 -10.34
CA LEU A 131 -7.15 3.32 -9.81
C LEU A 131 -6.29 4.02 -10.87
N THR A 132 -6.16 3.43 -12.05
CA THR A 132 -5.28 3.95 -13.10
C THR A 132 -5.88 5.17 -13.81
N ALA A 133 -7.19 5.36 -13.77
CA ALA A 133 -7.81 6.60 -14.20
C ALA A 133 -7.39 7.77 -13.30
N ASP A 134 -7.20 7.54 -12.01
CA ASP A 134 -6.79 8.53 -11.03
C ASP A 134 -5.27 8.61 -10.87
N ARG A 135 -4.55 7.52 -11.09
CA ARG A 135 -3.11 7.38 -10.82
C ARG A 135 -2.44 6.64 -11.99
N ALA A 136 -2.27 7.37 -13.09
CA ALA A 136 -1.86 6.79 -14.38
C ALA A 136 -0.49 6.11 -14.37
N TRP A 137 0.43 6.50 -13.48
CA TRP A 137 1.77 5.92 -13.44
C TRP A 137 1.79 4.42 -13.13
N TYR A 138 0.75 3.88 -12.49
CA TYR A 138 0.68 2.43 -12.23
C TYR A 138 0.59 1.64 -13.53
N THR A 139 0.01 2.22 -14.58
CA THR A 139 0.02 1.61 -15.92
C THR A 139 1.45 1.49 -16.46
N ASP A 140 2.26 2.52 -16.24
CA ASP A 140 3.66 2.50 -16.66
C ASP A 140 4.46 1.45 -15.89
N TYR A 141 4.19 1.31 -14.59
CA TYR A 141 4.82 0.26 -13.78
C TYR A 141 4.42 -1.14 -14.26
N GLN A 142 3.14 -1.34 -14.60
CA GLN A 142 2.68 -2.63 -15.12
C GLN A 142 3.33 -2.96 -16.45
N ALA A 143 3.61 -1.97 -17.29
CA ALA A 143 4.28 -2.18 -18.56
C ALA A 143 5.74 -2.66 -18.42
N LYS A 144 6.37 -2.47 -17.27
CA LYS A 144 7.75 -2.87 -17.00
C LYS A 144 7.90 -4.33 -16.60
N THR A 145 6.81 -5.04 -16.30
CA THR A 145 6.88 -6.40 -15.76
C THR A 145 5.82 -7.29 -16.37
N ALA A 146 6.14 -8.58 -16.52
CA ALA A 146 5.18 -9.59 -16.98
C ALA A 146 4.24 -10.06 -15.86
N ARG A 147 4.61 -9.87 -14.58
CA ARG A 147 3.71 -10.21 -13.47
C ARG A 147 2.55 -9.22 -13.40
N ARG A 148 1.36 -9.70 -13.04
CA ARG A 148 0.25 -8.79 -12.75
C ARG A 148 0.51 -8.13 -11.40
N ILE A 149 0.51 -6.79 -11.37
CA ILE A 149 0.69 -6.02 -10.14
C ILE A 149 -0.52 -6.25 -9.22
N PRO A 150 -0.32 -6.80 -8.00
CA PRO A 150 -1.44 -7.07 -7.11
C PRO A 150 -2.06 -5.81 -6.53
N LEU A 151 -3.38 -5.88 -6.34
CA LEU A 151 -4.15 -4.90 -5.60
C LEU A 151 -4.66 -5.54 -4.32
N VAL A 152 -4.50 -4.83 -3.20
CA VAL A 152 -4.93 -5.31 -1.89
C VAL A 152 -5.90 -4.30 -1.29
N ARG A 153 -7.12 -4.75 -1.00
CA ARG A 153 -8.12 -3.96 -0.29
C ARG A 153 -7.96 -4.18 1.20
N LEU A 154 -8.02 -3.10 1.97
CA LEU A 154 -7.85 -3.11 3.42
C LEU A 154 -9.14 -2.65 4.11
N PRO A 155 -10.18 -3.51 4.20
CA PRO A 155 -11.38 -3.15 4.92
C PRO A 155 -11.11 -2.99 6.42
N GLU A 156 -11.83 -2.09 7.07
CA GLU A 156 -11.76 -1.95 8.53
C GLU A 156 -12.59 -3.06 9.18
N THR A 157 -11.93 -4.17 9.48
CA THR A 157 -12.63 -5.36 10.00
C THR A 157 -13.03 -5.17 11.46
N ARG A 158 -12.12 -4.60 12.27
CA ARG A 158 -12.39 -4.29 13.68
C ARG A 158 -11.38 -3.27 14.19
N ALA A 159 -11.76 -2.53 15.23
CA ALA A 159 -10.84 -1.59 15.88
C ALA A 159 -9.68 -2.33 16.56
N ALA A 160 -8.54 -1.68 16.60
CA ALA A 160 -7.35 -2.21 17.27
C ALA A 160 -7.00 -1.37 18.49
#